data_18ef8e2255c2dd2148e17a45112c98bb
#
_entry.id   18ef8e2255c2dd2148e17a45112c98bb
#
_cell.length_a   1.000
_cell.length_b   1.000
_cell.length_c   1.000
_cell.angle_alpha   90.00
_cell.angle_beta   90.00
_cell.angle_gamma   90.00
#
_symmetry.space_group_name_H-M   'P 1'
#
loop_
_entity.id
_entity.type
_entity.pdbx_description
1 polymer ?
#
loop_
_entity_poly.entity_id
_entity_poly.type
_entity_poly.pdbx_seq_one_letter_code
_entity_poly.pdbx_strand_id
1 'polypeptide(L)'
;VNKEPRIYGSKWDRERLIFLRAHPLCVMCQEQGRVTAATVVDHIIPHKLKEALRSADSQAIAKAQKLFWSRKNWQGLCKQHHDSTKQRMEKRGTVIGCDENGMPLDPASHWFK
;
A
#
# COMPACT_ATOMS: atom_id res chain seq x y z
N VAL A 1 12.67 -19.88 17.47
CA VAL A 1 11.60 -18.93 17.59
C VAL A 1 11.40 -18.23 16.26
N ASN A 2 10.22 -18.34 15.75
CA ASN A 2 9.90 -17.78 14.44
C ASN A 2 9.51 -16.32 14.58
N LYS A 3 10.44 -15.45 14.29
CA LYS A 3 10.12 -14.03 14.21
C LYS A 3 9.62 -13.73 12.81
N GLU A 4 8.58 -12.90 12.74
CA GLU A 4 8.13 -12.42 11.46
C GLU A 4 9.20 -11.57 10.80
N PRO A 5 9.34 -11.63 9.47
CA PRO A 5 10.29 -10.78 8.77
C PRO A 5 9.99 -9.31 9.02
N ARG A 6 11.02 -8.56 9.30
CA ARG A 6 10.89 -7.12 9.50
C ARG A 6 10.99 -6.43 8.14
N ILE A 7 9.88 -5.94 7.64
CA ILE A 7 9.83 -5.28 6.35
C ILE A 7 9.86 -3.76 6.44
N TYR A 8 9.37 -3.21 7.56
CA TYR A 8 9.37 -1.77 7.80
C TYR A 8 10.54 -1.42 8.71
N GLY A 9 11.69 -1.17 8.11
CA GLY A 9 12.90 -0.84 8.86
C GLY A 9 13.31 0.61 8.68
N SER A 10 14.56 0.91 9.05
CA SER A 10 15.08 2.27 9.00
C SER A 10 15.13 2.84 7.59
N LYS A 11 15.38 1.99 6.59
CA LYS A 11 15.34 2.44 5.20
C LYS A 11 13.95 2.91 4.81
N TRP A 12 12.92 2.16 5.20
CA TRP A 12 11.54 2.55 4.96
C TRP A 12 11.21 3.87 5.65
N ASP A 13 11.60 4.01 6.91
CA ASP A 13 11.32 5.23 7.68
C ASP A 13 11.93 6.45 7.01
N ARG A 14 13.13 6.33 6.48
CA ARG A 14 13.80 7.40 5.79
C ARG A 14 13.12 7.72 4.45
N GLU A 15 12.85 6.68 3.66
CA GLU A 15 12.26 6.86 2.34
C GLU A 15 10.84 7.43 2.39
N ARG A 16 10.04 7.01 3.37
CA ARG A 16 8.69 7.53 3.50
C ARG A 16 8.68 9.02 3.87
N LEU A 17 9.64 9.46 4.68
CA LEU A 17 9.74 10.88 5.02
C LEU A 17 10.12 11.72 3.82
N ILE A 18 11.02 11.22 2.99
CA ILE A 18 11.39 11.88 1.73
C ILE A 18 10.17 12.00 0.83
N PHE A 19 9.41 10.92 0.71
CA PHE A 19 8.20 10.91 -0.10
C PHE A 19 7.17 11.92 0.39
N LEU A 20 6.94 11.96 1.71
CA LEU A 20 5.97 12.90 2.30
C LEU A 20 6.38 14.36 2.11
N ARG A 21 7.67 14.63 2.10
CA ARG A 21 8.15 16.00 1.82
C ARG A 21 7.86 16.41 0.38
N ALA A 22 7.97 15.46 -0.55
CA ALA A 22 7.68 15.71 -1.96
C ALA A 22 6.17 15.71 -2.24
N HIS A 23 5.40 15.00 -1.43
CA HIS A 23 3.96 14.86 -1.60
C HIS A 23 3.25 15.13 -0.27
N PRO A 24 3.18 16.39 0.16
CA PRO A 24 2.76 16.73 1.52
C PRO A 24 1.27 16.64 1.77
N LEU A 25 0.45 16.49 0.73
CA LEU A 25 -1.01 16.52 0.89
C LEU A 25 -1.63 15.14 0.67
N CYS A 26 -2.65 14.84 1.48
CA CYS A 26 -3.44 13.63 1.33
C CYS A 26 -4.14 13.63 -0.03
N VAL A 27 -3.86 12.62 -0.84
CA VAL A 27 -4.41 12.55 -2.20
C VAL A 27 -5.92 12.39 -2.20
N MET A 28 -6.47 11.67 -1.22
CA MET A 28 -7.92 11.49 -1.14
C MET A 28 -8.64 12.76 -0.71
N CYS A 29 -8.04 13.54 0.19
CA CYS A 29 -8.60 14.83 0.54
C CYS A 29 -8.55 15.79 -0.63
N GLN A 30 -7.48 15.76 -1.42
CA GLN A 30 -7.38 16.59 -2.61
C GLN A 30 -8.47 16.27 -3.61
N GLU A 31 -8.78 14.98 -3.80
CA GLU A 31 -9.86 14.58 -4.67
C GLU A 31 -11.22 15.11 -4.21
N GLN A 32 -11.35 15.33 -2.91
CA GLN A 32 -12.56 15.88 -2.31
C GLN A 32 -12.55 17.39 -2.22
N GLY A 33 -11.54 18.04 -2.78
CA GLY A 33 -11.42 19.48 -2.74
C GLY A 33 -10.91 20.03 -1.41
N ARG A 34 -10.30 19.18 -0.58
CA ARG A 34 -9.77 19.57 0.71
C ARG A 34 -8.26 19.55 0.73
N VAL A 35 -7.67 20.39 1.55
CA VAL A 35 -6.22 20.46 1.74
C VAL A 35 -5.91 19.91 3.13
N THR A 36 -5.39 18.70 3.18
CA THR A 36 -5.05 18.04 4.44
C THR A 36 -3.66 17.44 4.33
N ALA A 37 -2.84 17.60 5.34
CA ALA A 37 -1.49 17.06 5.33
C ALA A 37 -1.52 15.54 5.31
N ALA A 38 -0.65 14.96 4.47
CA ALA A 38 -0.42 13.52 4.48
C ALA A 38 0.56 13.21 5.61
N THR A 39 0.23 12.22 6.42
CA THR A 39 1.08 11.79 7.52
C THR A 39 1.54 10.34 7.38
N VAL A 40 0.91 9.60 6.47
CA VAL A 40 1.18 8.19 6.27
C VAL A 40 1.43 7.94 4.78
N VAL A 41 2.40 7.08 4.49
CA VAL A 41 2.59 6.58 3.13
C VAL A 41 1.92 5.22 3.04
N ASP A 42 1.02 5.08 2.10
CA ASP A 42 0.26 3.86 1.88
C ASP A 42 0.63 3.26 0.52
N HIS A 43 0.51 1.94 0.41
CA HIS A 43 0.69 1.25 -0.86
C HIS A 43 -0.66 1.13 -1.55
N ILE A 44 -0.71 1.60 -2.80
CA ILE A 44 -1.96 1.57 -3.58
C ILE A 44 -2.37 0.11 -3.82
N ILE A 45 -1.43 -0.70 -4.28
CA ILE A 45 -1.63 -2.13 -4.43
C ILE A 45 -0.92 -2.82 -3.28
N PRO A 46 -1.60 -3.68 -2.50
CA PRO A 46 -0.96 -4.38 -1.39
C PRO A 46 0.24 -5.20 -1.86
N HIS A 47 1.36 -5.04 -1.20
CA HIS A 47 2.58 -5.72 -1.60
C HIS A 47 2.66 -7.16 -1.10
N LYS A 48 2.06 -7.45 0.04
CA LYS A 48 2.04 -8.80 0.66
C LYS A 48 3.44 -9.37 0.87
N LEU A 49 4.40 -8.51 1.17
CA LEU A 49 5.80 -8.91 1.28
C LEU A 49 6.04 -9.90 2.43
N LYS A 50 5.36 -9.74 3.56
CA LYS A 50 5.49 -10.68 4.67
C LYS A 50 5.09 -12.08 4.27
N GLU A 51 3.98 -12.19 3.56
CA GLU A 51 3.49 -13.49 3.10
C GLU A 51 4.43 -14.11 2.09
N ALA A 52 4.97 -13.29 1.19
CA ALA A 52 5.94 -13.76 0.21
C ALA A 52 7.20 -14.29 0.89
N LEU A 53 7.70 -13.58 1.90
CA LEU A 53 8.89 -14.01 2.63
C LEU A 53 8.65 -15.31 3.37
N ARG A 54 7.46 -15.51 3.93
CA ARG A 54 7.09 -16.75 4.61
C ARG A 54 7.02 -17.92 3.64
N SER A 55 6.59 -17.66 2.41
CA SER A 55 6.47 -18.72 1.40
C SER A 55 7.81 -19.19 0.88
N ALA A 56 8.85 -18.38 1.04
CA ALA A 56 10.18 -18.63 0.52
C ALA A 56 10.21 -18.83 -1.00
N ASP A 57 9.20 -18.32 -1.71
CA ASP A 57 9.16 -18.37 -3.17
C ASP A 57 9.85 -17.13 -3.71
N SER A 58 10.98 -17.34 -4.40
CA SER A 58 11.81 -16.25 -4.88
C SER A 58 11.08 -15.32 -5.86
N GLN A 59 10.21 -15.87 -6.68
CA GLN A 59 9.44 -15.06 -7.63
C GLN A 59 8.40 -14.19 -6.90
N ALA A 60 7.72 -14.78 -5.91
CA ALA A 60 6.75 -14.04 -5.11
C ALA A 60 7.44 -12.92 -4.31
N ILE A 61 8.60 -13.21 -3.75
CA ILE A 61 9.38 -12.23 -3.01
C ILE A 61 9.81 -11.07 -3.92
N ALA A 62 10.32 -11.38 -5.10
CA ALA A 62 10.76 -10.34 -6.04
C ALA A 62 9.60 -9.43 -6.45
N LYS A 63 8.45 -10.01 -6.74
CA LYS A 63 7.26 -9.25 -7.09
C LYS A 63 6.78 -8.37 -5.94
N ALA A 64 6.77 -8.93 -4.73
CA ALA A 64 6.34 -8.19 -3.54
C ALA A 64 7.30 -7.05 -3.21
N GLN A 65 8.60 -7.28 -3.35
CA GLN A 65 9.60 -6.23 -3.13
C GLN A 65 9.45 -5.10 -4.14
N LYS A 66 9.15 -5.43 -5.37
CA LYS A 66 8.93 -4.44 -6.40
C LYS A 66 7.73 -3.56 -6.06
N LEU A 67 6.64 -4.16 -5.62
CA LEU A 67 5.45 -3.41 -5.18
C LEU A 67 5.75 -2.56 -3.94
N PHE A 68 6.53 -3.09 -3.02
CA PHE A 68 6.87 -2.40 -1.77
C PHE A 68 7.70 -1.14 -2.03
N TRP A 69 8.71 -1.24 -2.90
CA TRP A 69 9.66 -0.14 -3.11
C TRP A 69 9.36 0.76 -4.31
N SER A 70 8.33 0.44 -5.08
CA SER A 70 7.94 1.29 -6.21
C SER A 70 7.23 2.53 -5.71
N ARG A 71 7.85 3.70 -5.90
CA ARG A 71 7.24 4.97 -5.50
C ARG A 71 5.95 5.27 -6.26
N LYS A 72 5.78 4.70 -7.43
CA LYS A 72 4.54 4.82 -8.18
C LYS A 72 3.39 4.10 -7.50
N ASN A 73 3.70 3.15 -6.62
CA ASN A 73 2.72 2.43 -5.83
C ASN A 73 2.48 3.05 -4.47
N TRP A 74 3.09 4.19 -4.19
CA TRP A 74 2.96 4.89 -2.90
C TRP A 74 2.00 6.07 -3.05
N GLN A 75 1.28 6.35 -1.98
CA GLN A 75 0.45 7.55 -1.91
C GLN A 75 0.48 8.11 -0.50
N GLY A 76 0.39 9.44 -0.39
CA GLY A 76 0.31 10.10 0.90
C GLY A 76 -1.15 10.21 1.33
N LEU A 77 -1.43 9.77 2.55
CA LEU A 77 -2.78 9.83 3.11
C LEU A 77 -2.75 10.46 4.49
N CYS A 78 -3.83 11.13 4.86
CA CYS A 78 -4.05 11.48 6.27
C CYS A 78 -4.46 10.21 7.02
N LYS A 79 -4.34 10.26 8.35
CA LYS A 79 -4.64 9.09 9.17
C LYS A 79 -6.04 8.54 8.92
N GLN A 80 -7.02 9.44 8.81
CA GLN A 80 -8.41 9.04 8.62
C GLN A 80 -8.60 8.25 7.31
N HIS A 81 -8.04 8.72 6.22
CA HIS A 81 -8.16 8.01 4.95
C HIS A 81 -7.34 6.74 4.91
N HIS A 82 -6.19 6.73 5.58
CA HIS A 82 -5.39 5.52 5.68
C HIS A 82 -6.15 4.42 6.42
N ASP A 83 -6.74 4.75 7.56
CA ASP A 83 -7.49 3.77 8.35
C ASP A 83 -8.71 3.26 7.59
N SER A 84 -9.43 4.14 6.91
CA SER A 84 -10.59 3.76 6.10
C SER A 84 -10.21 2.86 4.95
N THR A 85 -9.12 3.18 4.27
CA THR A 85 -8.63 2.37 3.15
C THR A 85 -8.22 0.99 3.64
N LYS A 86 -7.53 0.92 4.78
CA LYS A 86 -7.10 -0.35 5.36
C LYS A 86 -8.30 -1.23 5.70
N GLN A 87 -9.31 -0.67 6.36
CA GLN A 87 -10.53 -1.43 6.68
C GLN A 87 -11.23 -1.94 5.43
N ARG A 88 -11.31 -1.11 4.41
CA ARG A 88 -11.94 -1.48 3.16
C ARG A 88 -11.19 -2.62 2.47
N MET A 89 -9.87 -2.57 2.50
CA MET A 89 -9.05 -3.63 1.92
C MET A 89 -9.17 -4.93 2.69
N GLU A 90 -9.24 -4.87 4.00
CA GLU A 90 -9.42 -6.06 4.82
C GLU A 90 -10.75 -6.74 4.53
N LYS A 91 -11.81 -5.96 4.39
CA LYS A 91 -13.12 -6.49 4.03
C LYS A 91 -13.11 -7.13 2.64
N ARG A 92 -12.47 -6.47 1.68
CA ARG A 92 -12.39 -7.00 0.32
C ARG A 92 -11.48 -8.21 0.22
N GLY A 93 -10.50 -8.31 1.12
CA GLY A 93 -9.62 -9.46 1.16
C GLY A 93 -10.33 -10.74 1.52
N THR A 94 -11.45 -10.66 2.22
CA THR A 94 -12.25 -11.82 2.60
C THR A 94 -13.41 -12.05 1.63
N VAL A 95 -13.70 -11.08 0.80
CA VAL A 95 -14.75 -11.17 -0.21
C VAL A 95 -14.06 -11.26 -1.55
N ILE A 96 -14.74 -11.80 -2.52
CA ILE A 96 -14.21 -11.93 -3.86
C ILE A 96 -14.16 -10.55 -4.51
N GLY A 97 -13.35 -9.68 -3.98
CA GLY A 97 -13.10 -8.38 -4.59
C GLY A 97 -11.98 -8.40 -5.61
N CYS A 98 -11.31 -9.54 -5.72
CA CYS A 98 -10.17 -9.70 -6.60
C CYS A 98 -10.38 -10.94 -7.46
N ASP A 99 -9.82 -10.89 -8.67
CA ASP A 99 -9.80 -12.08 -9.51
C ASP A 99 -8.70 -13.04 -9.02
N GLU A 100 -8.50 -14.11 -9.78
CA GLU A 100 -7.53 -15.15 -9.46
C GLU A 100 -6.11 -14.63 -9.38
N ASN A 101 -5.82 -13.52 -10.02
CA ASN A 101 -4.50 -12.92 -10.05
C ASN A 101 -4.30 -11.90 -8.92
N GLY A 102 -5.28 -11.75 -8.07
CA GLY A 102 -5.22 -10.77 -6.99
C GLY A 102 -5.52 -9.36 -7.42
N MET A 103 -5.97 -9.16 -8.64
CA MET A 103 -6.36 -7.85 -9.13
C MET A 103 -7.83 -7.61 -8.85
N PRO A 104 -8.24 -6.34 -8.62
CA PRO A 104 -9.66 -6.04 -8.47
C PRO A 104 -10.42 -6.49 -9.70
N LEU A 105 -11.56 -7.13 -9.48
CA LEU A 105 -12.39 -7.61 -10.58
C LEU A 105 -12.98 -6.49 -11.41
N ASP A 106 -13.23 -5.36 -10.80
CA ASP A 106 -13.81 -4.23 -11.47
C ASP A 106 -12.73 -3.31 -12.02
N PRO A 107 -12.48 -3.33 -13.32
CA PRO A 107 -11.44 -2.46 -13.89
C PRO A 107 -11.82 -0.98 -13.84
N ALA A 108 -13.09 -0.67 -13.62
CA ALA A 108 -13.51 0.70 -13.43
C ALA A 108 -13.22 1.19 -12.01
N SER A 109 -12.73 0.32 -11.14
CA SER A 109 -12.34 0.72 -9.81
C SER A 109 -11.20 1.74 -9.88
N HIS A 110 -11.02 2.47 -8.80
CA HIS A 110 -10.00 3.51 -8.74
C HIS A 110 -8.57 2.97 -8.93
N TRP A 111 -8.37 1.67 -8.83
CA TRP A 111 -7.06 1.07 -9.04
C TRP A 111 -6.51 1.29 -10.45
N PHE A 112 -7.40 1.46 -11.41
CA PHE A 112 -7.05 1.54 -12.82
C PHE A 112 -7.28 2.91 -13.43
N LYS A 113 -7.55 3.87 -12.61
CA LYS A 113 -7.74 5.24 -13.09
C LYS A 113 -6.45 6.04 -13.09
#